data_0b80c70ca13553817cc4f4041ae0c41a
#
_entry.id   0b80c70ca13553817cc4f4041ae0c41a
#
_cell.length_a   1.000
_cell.length_b   1.000
_cell.length_c   1.000
_cell.angle_alpha   90.00
_cell.angle_beta   90.00
_cell.angle_gamma   90.00
#
_symmetry.space_group_name_H-M   'P 1'
#
loop_
_entity.id
_entity.type
_entity.pdbx_description
1 polymer ?
#
loop_
_entity_poly.entity_id
_entity_poly.type
_entity_poly.pdbx_seq_one_letter_code
_entity_poly.pdbx_strand_id
1 'polypeptide(L)'
;MNPNTEYEKFAQEVYRELAKTDVVKTIDVKHNILLTGRSGQKHQIDVYWEYEKSGIKTCVAIECKNYNSTVPIGKVRDFFGVLYDLDNVAGIMVTKIGFQKGAKEYANHYGIGLKELRIPNVEDCIIGQTELYINISVRHCLFLIDEQYSETNKFSLSRYKQRLDIMDVKHRWCEATHVPLEIKDRNIRDAEGRIISSLDELEKGLPENGSNELAATYKFVDAYVETCYCGTMKIKEVKYEYENENQTTLISIDVHEFVKAILKDVMTGEIKLITKTAK
;
A
#
# COMPACT_ATOMS: atom_id res chain seq x y z
N MET A 1 -2.84 -32.89 14.29
CA MET A 1 -4.13 -32.27 14.73
C MET A 1 -5.16 -32.57 13.65
N ASN A 2 -6.45 -32.66 14.00
CA ASN A 2 -7.51 -32.91 13.00
C ASN A 2 -7.63 -31.69 12.07
N PRO A 3 -7.60 -31.82 10.71
CA PRO A 3 -7.71 -30.70 9.78
C PRO A 3 -8.95 -29.82 9.96
N ASN A 4 -10.05 -30.39 10.44
CA ASN A 4 -11.26 -29.62 10.74
C ASN A 4 -11.02 -28.70 11.94
N THR A 5 -10.43 -29.21 13.02
CA THR A 5 -10.11 -28.42 14.22
C THR A 5 -9.08 -27.33 13.92
N GLU A 6 -8.16 -27.57 13.00
CA GLU A 6 -7.21 -26.52 12.54
C GLU A 6 -7.94 -25.41 11.79
N TYR A 7 -8.89 -25.75 10.93
CA TYR A 7 -9.70 -24.78 10.20
C TYR A 7 -10.61 -23.96 11.12
N GLU A 8 -11.24 -24.60 12.12
CA GLU A 8 -12.03 -23.92 13.15
C GLU A 8 -11.20 -22.91 13.96
N LYS A 9 -9.99 -23.31 14.38
CA LYS A 9 -9.05 -22.41 15.06
C LYS A 9 -8.59 -21.25 14.18
N PHE A 10 -8.34 -21.52 12.90
CA PHE A 10 -8.03 -20.49 11.94
C PHE A 10 -9.18 -19.50 11.77
N ALA A 11 -10.43 -19.99 11.68
CA ALA A 11 -11.60 -19.14 11.66
C ALA A 11 -11.72 -18.30 12.95
N GLN A 12 -11.57 -18.93 14.12
CA GLN A 12 -11.56 -18.22 15.41
C GLN A 12 -10.54 -17.08 15.43
N GLU A 13 -9.33 -17.34 14.98
CA GLU A 13 -8.25 -16.35 14.97
C GLU A 13 -8.58 -15.16 14.06
N VAL A 14 -9.09 -15.43 12.86
CA VAL A 14 -9.52 -14.40 11.90
C VAL A 14 -10.63 -13.53 12.48
N TYR A 15 -11.66 -14.14 13.06
CA TYR A 15 -12.77 -13.39 13.66
C TYR A 15 -12.35 -12.63 14.94
N ARG A 16 -11.37 -13.14 15.69
CA ARG A 16 -10.77 -12.41 16.80
C ARG A 16 -10.03 -11.15 16.34
N GLU A 17 -9.30 -11.22 15.22
CA GLU A 17 -8.65 -10.03 14.64
C GLU A 17 -9.68 -9.02 14.11
N LEU A 18 -10.72 -9.47 13.43
CA LEU A 18 -11.80 -8.60 12.96
C LEU A 18 -12.53 -7.92 14.12
N ALA A 19 -12.77 -8.64 15.20
CA ALA A 19 -13.42 -8.10 16.39
C ALA A 19 -12.62 -6.97 17.08
N LYS A 20 -11.30 -6.92 16.90
CA LYS A 20 -10.45 -5.81 17.38
C LYS A 20 -10.61 -4.52 16.59
N THR A 21 -10.98 -4.64 15.31
CA THR A 21 -11.13 -3.48 14.41
C THR A 21 -12.54 -2.92 14.42
N ASP A 22 -13.51 -3.64 14.95
CA ASP A 22 -14.89 -3.18 15.05
C ASP A 22 -15.07 -2.16 16.17
N VAL A 23 -15.91 -1.15 15.91
CA VAL A 23 -16.29 -0.09 16.89
C VAL A 23 -17.12 -0.65 18.05
N VAL A 24 -17.37 -1.96 18.09
CA VAL A 24 -18.23 -2.66 19.05
C VAL A 24 -17.36 -3.36 20.10
N LYS A 25 -17.80 -3.28 21.34
CA LYS A 25 -17.13 -4.01 22.43
C LYS A 25 -17.41 -5.50 22.32
N THR A 26 -16.50 -6.25 21.65
CA THR A 26 -16.53 -7.71 21.64
C THR A 26 -15.99 -8.25 22.96
N ILE A 27 -16.68 -9.23 23.55
CA ILE A 27 -16.32 -9.74 24.89
C ILE A 27 -15.20 -10.78 24.76
N ASP A 28 -15.35 -11.79 23.92
CA ASP A 28 -14.33 -12.79 23.59
C ASP A 28 -14.81 -13.67 22.42
N VAL A 29 -13.88 -14.15 21.60
CA VAL A 29 -14.17 -15.11 20.51
C VAL A 29 -13.77 -16.51 20.97
N LYS A 30 -14.73 -17.33 21.33
CA LYS A 30 -14.55 -18.68 21.88
C LYS A 30 -14.54 -19.73 20.78
N HIS A 31 -13.84 -20.83 21.00
CA HIS A 31 -13.76 -21.97 20.09
C HIS A 31 -14.35 -23.21 20.77
N ASN A 32 -15.10 -24.00 20.02
CA ASN A 32 -15.64 -25.32 20.41
C ASN A 32 -16.40 -25.29 21.74
N ILE A 33 -17.48 -24.51 21.79
CA ILE A 33 -18.31 -24.42 23.00
C ILE A 33 -19.59 -25.22 22.87
N LEU A 34 -20.17 -25.63 24.00
CA LEU A 34 -21.46 -26.25 24.08
C LEU A 34 -22.51 -25.25 24.56
N LEU A 35 -23.54 -25.02 23.76
CA LEU A 35 -24.72 -24.23 24.13
C LEU A 35 -25.93 -25.12 24.27
N THR A 36 -26.77 -24.86 25.26
CA THR A 36 -28.00 -25.60 25.46
C THR A 36 -29.16 -24.87 24.77
N GLY A 37 -29.83 -25.55 23.85
CA GLY A 37 -31.00 -25.03 23.15
C GLY A 37 -32.27 -25.07 24.00
N ARG A 38 -33.33 -24.45 23.50
CA ARG A 38 -34.69 -24.48 24.13
C ARG A 38 -35.28 -25.89 24.26
N SER A 39 -34.87 -26.78 23.37
CA SER A 39 -35.27 -28.21 23.45
C SER A 39 -34.56 -28.96 24.58
N GLY A 40 -33.58 -28.37 25.24
CA GLY A 40 -32.69 -29.03 26.19
C GLY A 40 -31.50 -29.75 25.53
N GLN A 41 -31.47 -29.83 24.19
CA GLN A 41 -30.35 -30.41 23.45
C GLN A 41 -29.12 -29.52 23.54
N LYS A 42 -27.93 -30.14 23.69
CA LYS A 42 -26.65 -29.44 23.65
C LYS A 42 -26.12 -29.40 22.21
N HIS A 43 -25.83 -28.23 21.75
CA HIS A 43 -25.24 -27.97 20.42
C HIS A 43 -23.78 -27.56 20.57
N GLN A 44 -22.89 -28.21 19.83
CA GLN A 44 -21.49 -27.80 19.71
C GLN A 44 -21.44 -26.70 18.67
N ILE A 45 -20.78 -25.59 19.02
CA ILE A 45 -20.57 -24.43 18.16
C ILE A 45 -19.07 -24.26 17.95
N ASP A 46 -18.64 -24.24 16.68
CA ASP A 46 -17.22 -24.20 16.32
C ASP A 46 -16.57 -22.91 16.76
N VAL A 47 -17.18 -21.76 16.45
CA VAL A 47 -16.72 -20.44 16.92
C VAL A 47 -17.93 -19.62 17.38
N TYR A 48 -17.77 -18.94 18.52
CA TYR A 48 -18.84 -18.18 19.15
C TYR A 48 -18.32 -16.91 19.79
N TRP A 49 -19.05 -15.80 19.66
CA TRP A 49 -18.79 -14.60 20.43
C TRP A 49 -20.05 -13.81 20.72
N GLU A 50 -19.91 -12.88 21.66
CA GLU A 50 -20.92 -11.93 22.04
C GLU A 50 -20.37 -10.52 21.88
N TYR A 51 -21.20 -9.62 21.37
CA TYR A 51 -20.88 -8.21 21.33
C TYR A 51 -22.06 -7.37 21.83
N GLU A 52 -21.76 -6.18 22.28
CA GLU A 52 -22.75 -5.23 22.74
C GLU A 52 -22.71 -3.98 21.86
N LYS A 53 -23.87 -3.58 21.35
CA LYS A 53 -24.05 -2.34 20.58
C LYS A 53 -25.25 -1.60 21.10
N SER A 54 -25.08 -0.37 21.54
CA SER A 54 -26.17 0.50 22.07
C SER A 54 -26.98 -0.18 23.19
N GLY A 55 -26.33 -0.93 24.08
CA GLY A 55 -27.00 -1.65 25.17
C GLY A 55 -27.68 -2.96 24.76
N ILE A 56 -27.61 -3.35 23.49
CA ILE A 56 -28.18 -4.62 22.98
C ILE A 56 -27.06 -5.64 22.84
N LYS A 57 -27.19 -6.74 23.57
CA LYS A 57 -26.29 -7.90 23.46
C LYS A 57 -26.68 -8.76 22.28
N THR A 58 -25.75 -9.04 21.41
CA THR A 58 -25.94 -9.92 20.25
C THR A 58 -24.98 -11.09 20.35
N CYS A 59 -25.49 -12.29 20.10
CA CYS A 59 -24.73 -13.53 20.09
C CYS A 59 -24.54 -13.99 18.65
N VAL A 60 -23.33 -14.45 18.32
CA VAL A 60 -23.00 -14.95 16.97
C VAL A 60 -22.40 -16.34 17.07
N ALA A 61 -22.95 -17.29 16.32
CA ALA A 61 -22.41 -18.63 16.15
C ALA A 61 -21.90 -18.84 14.74
N ILE A 62 -20.72 -19.44 14.64
CA ILE A 62 -20.13 -19.84 13.35
C ILE A 62 -20.04 -21.35 13.29
N GLU A 63 -20.47 -21.90 12.17
CA GLU A 63 -20.26 -23.28 11.76
C GLU A 63 -19.20 -23.34 10.67
N CYS A 64 -18.13 -24.10 10.88
CA CYS A 64 -16.99 -24.21 9.97
C CYS A 64 -17.08 -25.50 9.14
N LYS A 65 -16.96 -25.40 7.82
CA LYS A 65 -16.99 -26.54 6.89
C LYS A 65 -15.70 -26.58 6.07
N ASN A 66 -14.74 -27.38 6.53
CA ASN A 66 -13.46 -27.62 5.86
C ASN A 66 -13.61 -28.68 4.75
N TYR A 67 -14.49 -28.45 3.78
CA TYR A 67 -14.74 -29.40 2.69
C TYR A 67 -13.85 -29.10 1.48
N ASN A 68 -13.59 -30.13 0.65
CA ASN A 68 -12.93 -30.00 -0.64
C ASN A 68 -13.93 -29.79 -1.79
N SER A 69 -15.22 -29.61 -1.48
CA SER A 69 -16.29 -29.31 -2.42
C SER A 69 -17.23 -28.27 -1.83
N THR A 70 -18.10 -27.70 -2.67
CA THR A 70 -19.10 -26.72 -2.25
C THR A 70 -20.07 -27.28 -1.24
N VAL A 71 -20.42 -26.51 -0.22
CA VAL A 71 -21.36 -26.90 0.84
C VAL A 71 -22.78 -27.04 0.29
N PRO A 72 -23.43 -28.22 0.47
CA PRO A 72 -24.78 -28.43 0.01
C PRO A 72 -25.81 -27.82 0.95
N ILE A 73 -27.06 -27.60 0.44
CA ILE A 73 -28.18 -27.02 1.19
C ILE A 73 -28.50 -27.77 2.50
N GLY A 74 -28.34 -29.12 2.54
CA GLY A 74 -28.59 -29.91 3.73
C GLY A 74 -27.80 -29.41 4.95
N LYS A 75 -26.55 -29.04 4.77
CA LYS A 75 -25.71 -28.52 5.87
C LYS A 75 -26.17 -27.17 6.39
N VAL A 76 -26.67 -26.30 5.50
CA VAL A 76 -27.27 -25.03 5.91
C VAL A 76 -28.56 -25.21 6.68
N ARG A 77 -29.38 -26.19 6.27
CA ARG A 77 -30.62 -26.59 7.00
C ARG A 77 -30.28 -27.14 8.38
N ASP A 78 -29.29 -28.02 8.48
CA ASP A 78 -28.85 -28.58 9.77
C ASP A 78 -28.46 -27.44 10.72
N PHE A 79 -27.65 -26.47 10.24
CA PHE A 79 -27.23 -25.33 11.04
C PHE A 79 -28.39 -24.38 11.37
N PHE A 80 -29.34 -24.18 10.45
CA PHE A 80 -30.55 -23.43 10.74
C PHE A 80 -31.32 -24.03 11.91
N GLY A 81 -31.47 -25.36 11.98
CA GLY A 81 -32.09 -26.05 13.09
C GLY A 81 -31.41 -25.77 14.43
N VAL A 82 -30.08 -25.74 14.44
CA VAL A 82 -29.29 -25.36 15.64
C VAL A 82 -29.60 -23.93 16.06
N LEU A 83 -29.53 -22.96 15.11
CA LEU A 83 -29.80 -21.55 15.39
C LEU A 83 -31.24 -21.34 15.90
N TYR A 84 -32.20 -22.04 15.32
CA TYR A 84 -33.58 -21.96 15.73
C TYR A 84 -33.80 -22.46 17.16
N ASP A 85 -33.12 -23.54 17.56
CA ASP A 85 -33.18 -24.07 18.93
C ASP A 85 -32.46 -23.20 19.94
N LEU A 86 -31.36 -22.53 19.55
CA LEU A 86 -30.61 -21.64 20.42
C LEU A 86 -31.31 -20.32 20.70
N ASP A 87 -32.17 -19.83 19.82
CA ASP A 87 -32.87 -18.55 19.88
C ASP A 87 -31.92 -17.31 20.01
N ASN A 88 -32.28 -16.23 19.34
CA ASN A 88 -31.54 -14.96 19.40
C ASN A 88 -30.01 -15.02 19.11
N VAL A 89 -29.59 -16.01 18.30
CA VAL A 89 -28.21 -16.18 17.86
C VAL A 89 -28.11 -15.95 16.35
N ALA A 90 -27.30 -14.98 15.93
CA ALA A 90 -27.01 -14.79 14.51
C ALA A 90 -26.04 -15.88 14.02
N GLY A 91 -26.35 -16.49 12.87
CA GLY A 91 -25.57 -17.58 12.31
C GLY A 91 -24.68 -17.16 11.16
N ILE A 92 -23.45 -17.64 11.14
CA ILE A 92 -22.54 -17.54 10.02
C ILE A 92 -22.01 -18.93 9.69
N MET A 93 -22.05 -19.32 8.41
CA MET A 93 -21.39 -20.55 7.95
C MET A 93 -20.17 -20.20 7.13
N VAL A 94 -19.03 -20.83 7.46
CA VAL A 94 -17.73 -20.53 6.86
C VAL A 94 -17.17 -21.76 6.15
N THR A 95 -16.69 -21.61 4.94
CA THR A 95 -16.02 -22.68 4.15
C THR A 95 -14.87 -22.13 3.33
N LYS A 96 -13.97 -22.98 2.87
CA LYS A 96 -12.85 -22.58 2.00
C LYS A 96 -13.19 -22.58 0.50
N ILE A 97 -14.22 -23.33 0.07
CA ILE A 97 -14.51 -23.59 -1.36
C ILE A 97 -15.74 -22.83 -1.85
N GLY A 98 -16.74 -22.63 -0.98
CA GLY A 98 -18.00 -21.98 -1.34
C GLY A 98 -19.23 -22.86 -1.16
N PHE A 99 -20.37 -22.40 -1.68
CA PHE A 99 -21.69 -22.98 -1.43
C PHE A 99 -22.42 -23.25 -2.73
N GLN A 100 -23.21 -24.33 -2.75
CA GLN A 100 -24.15 -24.63 -3.85
C GLN A 100 -25.24 -23.55 -3.93
N LYS A 101 -25.83 -23.37 -5.14
CA LYS A 101 -26.90 -22.40 -5.38
C LYS A 101 -28.03 -22.46 -4.37
N GLY A 102 -28.61 -23.66 -4.16
CA GLY A 102 -29.68 -23.83 -3.19
C GLY A 102 -29.29 -23.54 -1.74
N ALA A 103 -28.02 -23.76 -1.37
CA ALA A 103 -27.49 -23.36 -0.06
C ALA A 103 -27.50 -21.86 0.13
N LYS A 104 -27.08 -21.11 -0.91
CA LYS A 104 -27.08 -19.64 -0.93
C LYS A 104 -28.50 -19.07 -0.82
N GLU A 105 -29.41 -19.59 -1.62
CA GLU A 105 -30.82 -19.16 -1.61
C GLU A 105 -31.47 -19.38 -0.24
N TYR A 106 -31.25 -20.56 0.35
CA TYR A 106 -31.77 -20.89 1.66
C TYR A 106 -31.21 -20.02 2.77
N ALA A 107 -29.88 -19.83 2.79
CA ALA A 107 -29.22 -19.00 3.77
C ALA A 107 -29.67 -17.53 3.67
N ASN A 108 -29.81 -17.01 2.46
CA ASN A 108 -30.32 -15.66 2.24
C ASN A 108 -31.72 -15.44 2.79
N HIS A 109 -32.59 -16.41 2.57
CA HIS A 109 -33.99 -16.35 3.06
C HIS A 109 -34.06 -16.32 4.59
N TYR A 110 -33.21 -17.10 5.27
CA TYR A 110 -33.21 -17.21 6.73
C TYR A 110 -32.18 -16.33 7.44
N GLY A 111 -31.52 -15.44 6.73
CA GLY A 111 -30.56 -14.48 7.32
C GLY A 111 -29.26 -15.11 7.85
N ILE A 112 -28.87 -16.30 7.32
CA ILE A 112 -27.61 -16.94 7.69
C ILE A 112 -26.50 -16.34 6.83
N GLY A 113 -25.46 -15.78 7.46
CA GLY A 113 -24.27 -15.26 6.77
C GLY A 113 -23.45 -16.39 6.14
N LEU A 114 -23.08 -16.27 4.87
CA LEU A 114 -22.19 -17.22 4.20
C LEU A 114 -20.87 -16.55 3.87
N LYS A 115 -19.76 -17.14 4.32
CA LYS A 115 -18.42 -16.63 4.10
C LYS A 115 -17.50 -17.68 3.50
N GLU A 116 -16.67 -17.26 2.57
CA GLU A 116 -15.51 -18.02 2.12
C GLU A 116 -14.29 -17.51 2.87
N LEU A 117 -13.62 -18.40 3.62
CA LEU A 117 -12.42 -18.08 4.38
C LEU A 117 -11.31 -19.04 3.97
N ARG A 118 -10.22 -18.47 3.47
CA ARG A 118 -9.06 -19.25 3.02
C ARG A 118 -7.75 -18.49 3.19
N ILE A 119 -6.68 -19.23 3.18
CA ILE A 119 -5.34 -18.68 3.04
C ILE A 119 -5.16 -18.20 1.58
N PRO A 120 -4.43 -17.09 1.33
CA PRO A 120 -4.08 -16.69 -0.03
C PRO A 120 -3.42 -17.83 -0.80
N ASN A 121 -3.67 -17.94 -2.10
CA ASN A 121 -2.99 -18.85 -3.01
C ASN A 121 -2.26 -18.05 -4.10
N VAL A 122 -1.52 -18.73 -4.97
CA VAL A 122 -0.73 -18.10 -6.05
C VAL A 122 -1.61 -17.24 -6.99
N GLU A 123 -2.88 -17.61 -7.15
CA GLU A 123 -3.82 -16.86 -8.01
C GLU A 123 -4.28 -15.53 -7.38
N ASP A 124 -4.11 -15.38 -6.07
CA ASP A 124 -4.41 -14.14 -5.36
C ASP A 124 -3.26 -13.12 -5.42
N CYS A 125 -2.13 -13.49 -6.03
CA CYS A 125 -1.05 -12.54 -6.30
C CYS A 125 -1.63 -11.41 -7.15
N ILE A 126 -1.85 -10.26 -6.52
CA ILE A 126 -2.20 -9.05 -7.23
C ILE A 126 -0.93 -8.63 -7.95
N ILE A 127 -0.82 -8.98 -9.22
CA ILE A 127 0.11 -8.31 -10.12
C ILE A 127 -0.50 -6.93 -10.32
N GLY A 128 -0.19 -6.02 -9.40
CA GLY A 128 -0.42 -4.61 -9.60
C GLY A 128 0.56 -4.18 -10.67
N GLN A 129 0.11 -4.03 -11.92
CA GLN A 129 0.79 -3.20 -12.88
C GLN A 129 0.65 -1.77 -12.35
N THR A 130 1.56 -1.36 -11.50
CA THR A 130 1.78 0.05 -11.26
C THR A 130 2.72 0.49 -12.36
N GLU A 131 2.18 1.10 -13.39
CA GLU A 131 2.97 1.86 -14.34
C GLU A 131 3.51 3.07 -13.57
N LEU A 132 4.73 2.95 -13.07
CA LEU A 132 5.49 4.10 -12.62
C LEU A 132 5.99 4.79 -13.89
N TYR A 133 5.28 5.81 -14.32
CA TYR A 133 5.78 6.73 -15.33
C TYR A 133 6.82 7.61 -14.65
N ILE A 134 8.10 7.27 -14.78
CA ILE A 134 9.17 8.25 -14.60
C ILE A 134 9.24 9.00 -15.92
N ASN A 135 8.44 10.05 -16.04
CA ASN A 135 8.29 10.78 -17.30
C ASN A 135 9.52 11.61 -17.66
N ILE A 136 10.40 11.89 -16.69
CA ILE A 136 11.55 12.78 -16.89
C ILE A 136 12.78 12.19 -16.20
N SER A 137 13.82 11.89 -16.99
CA SER A 137 15.15 11.55 -16.51
C SER A 137 16.07 12.74 -16.73
N VAL A 138 16.42 13.46 -15.66
CA VAL A 138 17.39 14.58 -15.73
C VAL A 138 18.79 14.00 -15.92
N ARG A 139 19.38 14.25 -17.08
CA ARG A 139 20.77 13.85 -17.37
C ARG A 139 21.77 14.81 -16.81
N HIS A 140 21.51 16.11 -16.96
CA HIS A 140 22.42 17.16 -16.54
C HIS A 140 21.69 18.35 -15.95
N CYS A 141 22.21 18.84 -14.80
CA CYS A 141 21.82 20.09 -14.18
C CYS A 141 23.05 21.01 -14.17
N LEU A 142 23.00 22.06 -14.94
CA LEU A 142 24.13 22.97 -15.19
C LEU A 142 23.81 24.39 -14.73
N PHE A 143 24.79 25.08 -14.23
CA PHE A 143 24.64 26.42 -13.68
C PHE A 143 25.47 27.44 -14.47
N LEU A 144 24.84 28.55 -14.89
CA LEU A 144 25.55 29.73 -15.33
C LEU A 144 25.90 30.60 -14.11
N ILE A 145 27.18 30.67 -13.81
CA ILE A 145 27.70 31.41 -12.65
C ILE A 145 27.86 32.90 -13.01
N ASP A 146 27.58 33.77 -12.05
CA ASP A 146 27.95 35.19 -12.16
C ASP A 146 29.46 35.33 -12.01
N GLU A 147 30.19 35.58 -13.12
CA GLU A 147 31.64 35.67 -13.13
C GLU A 147 32.15 36.83 -12.28
N GLN A 148 31.47 37.97 -12.29
CA GLN A 148 31.89 39.15 -11.51
C GLN A 148 31.78 38.88 -10.00
N TYR A 149 30.74 38.16 -9.57
CA TYR A 149 30.61 37.71 -8.18
C TYR A 149 31.69 36.69 -7.82
N SER A 150 31.98 35.76 -8.72
CA SER A 150 32.96 34.70 -8.47
C SER A 150 34.39 35.26 -8.33
N GLU A 151 34.80 36.23 -9.15
CA GLU A 151 36.11 36.88 -9.03
C GLU A 151 36.26 37.66 -7.72
N THR A 152 35.22 38.38 -7.29
CA THR A 152 35.21 39.14 -6.04
C THR A 152 35.34 38.21 -4.82
N ASN A 153 34.79 37.01 -4.88
CA ASN A 153 34.82 36.01 -3.81
C ASN A 153 35.96 34.98 -3.95
N LYS A 154 37.00 35.30 -4.75
CA LYS A 154 38.20 34.47 -4.96
C LYS A 154 37.91 33.09 -5.56
N PHE A 155 36.76 32.89 -6.20
CA PHE A 155 36.45 31.68 -6.93
C PHE A 155 37.02 31.79 -8.35
N SER A 156 37.84 30.82 -8.75
CA SER A 156 38.35 30.73 -10.11
C SER A 156 37.63 29.64 -10.89
N LEU A 157 36.79 30.06 -11.81
CA LEU A 157 36.06 29.14 -12.70
C LEU A 157 37.01 28.26 -13.52
N SER A 158 38.18 28.80 -13.94
CA SER A 158 39.21 28.05 -14.66
C SER A 158 39.84 26.95 -13.81
N ARG A 159 40.11 27.19 -12.52
CA ARG A 159 40.58 26.14 -11.58
C ARG A 159 39.54 25.10 -11.30
N TYR A 160 38.27 25.50 -11.20
CA TYR A 160 37.19 24.57 -11.00
C TYR A 160 37.03 23.64 -12.22
N LYS A 161 37.05 24.17 -13.43
CA LYS A 161 37.06 23.39 -14.69
C LYS A 161 38.25 22.43 -14.77
N GLN A 162 39.45 22.86 -14.44
CA GLN A 162 40.62 21.97 -14.37
C GLN A 162 40.45 20.85 -13.37
N ARG A 163 39.80 21.08 -12.25
CA ARG A 163 39.50 20.05 -11.26
C ARG A 163 38.48 19.02 -11.79
N LEU A 164 37.45 19.46 -12.52
CA LEU A 164 36.50 18.57 -13.18
C LEU A 164 37.18 17.69 -14.24
N ASP A 165 38.14 18.24 -15.00
CA ASP A 165 38.93 17.49 -15.99
C ASP A 165 39.79 16.41 -15.35
N ILE A 166 40.41 16.68 -14.18
CA ILE A 166 41.22 15.73 -13.42
C ILE A 166 40.34 14.57 -12.85
N MET A 167 39.10 14.84 -12.54
CA MET A 167 38.16 13.83 -12.01
C MET A 167 37.58 12.90 -13.09
N ASP A 168 38.12 12.93 -14.33
CA ASP A 168 37.69 12.18 -15.51
C ASP A 168 36.17 12.32 -15.83
N VAL A 169 35.63 13.45 -15.40
CA VAL A 169 34.28 13.86 -15.77
C VAL A 169 34.37 14.40 -17.19
N LYS A 170 34.51 13.53 -18.19
CA LYS A 170 34.52 13.92 -19.62
C LYS A 170 33.15 14.45 -20.00
N HIS A 171 32.96 15.72 -19.76
CA HIS A 171 31.69 16.33 -20.10
C HIS A 171 31.81 17.10 -21.41
N ARG A 172 31.08 16.62 -22.40
CA ARG A 172 30.87 17.19 -23.73
C ARG A 172 30.33 18.64 -23.70
N TRP A 173 29.90 19.12 -22.56
CA TRP A 173 29.14 20.35 -22.35
C TRP A 173 29.87 21.43 -21.54
N CYS A 174 31.17 21.31 -21.35
CA CYS A 174 32.00 22.48 -21.00
C CYS A 174 32.11 23.49 -22.15
N GLU A 175 31.03 23.68 -22.92
CA GLU A 175 30.94 24.80 -23.83
C GLU A 175 30.73 26.08 -23.03
N ALA A 176 31.85 26.70 -22.74
CA ALA A 176 32.10 28.08 -22.36
C ALA A 176 31.45 28.64 -21.09
N THR A 177 30.18 28.43 -20.76
CA THR A 177 29.50 29.25 -19.75
C THR A 177 28.78 28.47 -18.62
N HIS A 178 28.24 27.30 -18.88
CA HIS A 178 27.51 26.50 -17.88
C HIS A 178 28.39 25.39 -17.29
N VAL A 179 28.34 25.21 -15.97
CA VAL A 179 29.14 24.22 -15.25
C VAL A 179 28.25 23.41 -14.29
N PRO A 180 28.55 22.13 -14.08
CA PRO A 180 27.94 21.38 -13.00
C PRO A 180 28.49 21.89 -11.67
N LEU A 181 27.64 22.00 -10.66
CA LEU A 181 28.04 22.31 -9.29
C LEU A 181 27.65 21.17 -8.36
N GLU A 182 28.58 20.78 -7.50
CA GLU A 182 28.23 19.93 -6.37
C GLU A 182 27.59 20.77 -5.28
N ILE A 183 26.29 20.80 -5.22
CA ILE A 183 25.51 21.59 -4.28
C ILE A 183 25.32 20.86 -2.95
N LYS A 184 25.34 21.62 -1.87
CA LYS A 184 25.20 21.12 -0.50
C LYS A 184 23.75 20.76 -0.18
N ASP A 185 22.82 21.56 -0.67
CA ASP A 185 21.39 21.31 -0.63
C ASP A 185 20.75 21.73 -1.97
N ARG A 186 19.50 21.34 -2.20
CA ARG A 186 18.81 21.62 -3.46
C ARG A 186 18.05 22.95 -3.48
N ASN A 187 18.32 23.85 -2.53
CA ASN A 187 17.62 25.12 -2.40
C ASN A 187 18.34 26.25 -3.16
N ILE A 188 17.53 27.11 -3.78
CA ILE A 188 17.97 28.36 -4.40
C ILE A 188 17.53 29.50 -3.47
N ARG A 189 18.44 30.39 -3.14
CA ARG A 189 18.22 31.45 -2.15
C ARG A 189 18.45 32.85 -2.77
N ASP A 190 17.87 33.86 -2.14
CA ASP A 190 18.21 35.27 -2.42
C ASP A 190 19.47 35.72 -1.66
N ALA A 191 19.85 37.00 -1.80
CA ALA A 191 21.02 37.58 -1.12
C ALA A 191 20.89 37.58 0.42
N GLU A 192 19.69 37.57 0.95
CA GLU A 192 19.40 37.49 2.39
C GLU A 192 19.36 36.06 2.94
N GLY A 193 19.57 35.06 2.07
CA GLY A 193 19.59 33.65 2.43
C GLY A 193 18.21 32.99 2.51
N ARG A 194 17.11 33.68 2.11
CA ARG A 194 15.76 33.11 2.08
C ARG A 194 15.59 32.21 0.86
N ILE A 195 14.95 31.09 1.01
CA ILE A 195 14.67 30.17 -0.09
C ILE A 195 13.63 30.80 -1.02
N ILE A 196 14.01 30.97 -2.29
CA ILE A 196 13.14 31.50 -3.36
C ILE A 196 12.64 30.43 -4.31
N SER A 197 13.31 29.29 -4.39
CA SER A 197 12.93 28.10 -5.16
C SER A 197 13.81 26.91 -4.76
N SER A 198 13.57 25.77 -5.37
CA SER A 198 14.43 24.60 -5.25
C SER A 198 14.63 23.91 -6.61
N LEU A 199 15.71 23.14 -6.76
CA LEU A 199 15.91 22.33 -7.95
C LEU A 199 14.78 21.31 -8.13
N ASP A 200 14.22 20.81 -7.04
CA ASP A 200 13.09 19.88 -7.08
C ASP A 200 11.81 20.52 -7.66
N GLU A 201 11.58 21.81 -7.37
CA GLU A 201 10.46 22.57 -7.96
C GLU A 201 10.70 22.82 -9.46
N LEU A 202 11.93 23.17 -9.84
CA LEU A 202 12.28 23.40 -11.24
C LEU A 202 12.17 22.10 -12.05
N GLU A 203 12.61 20.97 -11.50
CA GLU A 203 12.51 19.65 -12.13
C GLU A 203 11.05 19.21 -12.34
N LYS A 204 10.17 19.45 -11.35
CA LYS A 204 8.73 19.20 -11.50
C LYS A 204 8.06 20.07 -12.55
N GLY A 205 8.64 21.24 -12.84
CA GLY A 205 8.15 22.17 -13.85
C GLY A 205 8.72 21.92 -15.26
N LEU A 206 9.53 20.88 -15.48
CA LEU A 206 10.11 20.58 -16.78
C LEU A 206 9.01 20.18 -17.79
N PRO A 207 9.03 20.73 -19.01
CA PRO A 207 8.02 20.39 -20.02
C PRO A 207 8.09 18.94 -20.46
N GLU A 208 6.95 18.27 -20.47
CA GLU A 208 6.78 16.93 -21.05
C GLU A 208 6.53 17.08 -22.56
N ASN A 209 7.58 17.11 -23.37
CA ASN A 209 7.45 17.15 -24.83
C ASN A 209 7.90 15.82 -25.43
N GLY A 210 7.27 15.37 -26.49
CA GLY A 210 7.48 14.06 -27.12
C GLY A 210 8.79 13.83 -27.86
N SER A 211 9.87 14.60 -27.58
CA SER A 211 11.21 14.43 -28.12
C SER A 211 12.15 13.72 -27.16
N ASN A 212 13.12 12.94 -27.68
CA ASN A 212 14.02 12.13 -26.87
C ASN A 212 15.06 12.90 -26.09
N GLU A 213 15.45 14.11 -26.54
CA GLU A 213 16.41 14.99 -25.87
C GLU A 213 15.80 16.37 -25.70
N LEU A 214 15.71 16.83 -24.48
CA LEU A 214 15.09 18.10 -24.09
C LEU A 214 16.05 18.95 -23.29
N ALA A 215 15.88 20.27 -23.41
CA ALA A 215 16.58 21.21 -22.57
C ALA A 215 15.62 22.30 -22.07
N ALA A 216 15.76 22.67 -20.80
CA ALA A 216 15.03 23.76 -20.19
C ALA A 216 16.00 24.68 -19.44
N THR A 217 15.77 26.01 -19.50
CA THR A 217 16.61 26.99 -18.83
C THR A 217 15.76 27.93 -17.98
N TYR A 218 16.11 28.02 -16.71
CA TYR A 218 15.50 28.93 -15.74
C TYR A 218 16.44 30.07 -15.43
N LYS A 219 16.00 31.33 -15.56
CA LYS A 219 16.81 32.55 -15.38
C LYS A 219 16.50 33.21 -14.05
N PHE A 220 17.56 33.71 -13.41
CA PHE A 220 17.50 34.39 -12.12
C PHE A 220 18.23 35.74 -12.19
N VAL A 221 17.72 36.71 -11.45
CA VAL A 221 18.35 38.03 -11.32
C VAL A 221 19.28 38.06 -10.11
N ASP A 222 18.79 37.51 -8.99
CA ASP A 222 19.52 37.47 -7.73
C ASP A 222 19.29 36.15 -7.05
N ALA A 223 20.13 35.14 -7.38
CA ALA A 223 19.97 33.77 -6.89
C ALA A 223 21.32 33.18 -6.50
N TYR A 224 21.32 32.41 -5.44
CA TYR A 224 22.48 31.79 -4.83
C TYR A 224 22.21 30.32 -4.51
N VAL A 225 23.29 29.51 -4.67
CA VAL A 225 23.30 28.09 -4.27
C VAL A 225 24.47 27.82 -3.34
N GLU A 226 24.27 26.96 -2.36
CA GLU A 226 25.33 26.48 -1.47
C GLU A 226 26.04 25.30 -2.12
N THR A 227 27.35 25.41 -2.32
CA THR A 227 28.16 24.33 -2.89
C THR A 227 28.94 23.57 -1.83
N CYS A 228 29.26 22.31 -2.10
CA CYS A 228 30.01 21.46 -1.16
C CYS A 228 31.46 21.95 -0.94
N TYR A 229 32.09 22.56 -1.96
CA TYR A 229 33.51 22.88 -1.93
C TYR A 229 33.84 24.35 -2.17
N CYS A 230 32.93 25.14 -2.68
CA CYS A 230 33.18 26.50 -3.09
C CYS A 230 32.40 27.56 -2.30
N GLY A 231 31.62 27.12 -1.28
CA GLY A 231 30.73 28.00 -0.52
C GLY A 231 29.54 28.48 -1.34
N THR A 232 29.01 29.65 -1.02
CA THR A 232 27.86 30.25 -1.69
C THR A 232 28.26 30.78 -3.07
N MET A 233 27.54 30.39 -4.10
CA MET A 233 27.77 30.82 -5.49
C MET A 233 26.55 31.57 -6.02
N LYS A 234 26.77 32.73 -6.63
CA LYS A 234 25.74 33.47 -7.35
C LYS A 234 25.55 32.86 -8.74
N ILE A 235 24.30 32.52 -9.06
CA ILE A 235 23.93 31.94 -10.34
C ILE A 235 23.01 32.87 -11.13
N LYS A 236 23.11 32.82 -12.45
CA LYS A 236 22.24 33.55 -13.39
C LYS A 236 21.19 32.61 -14.03
N GLU A 237 21.57 31.37 -14.26
CA GLU A 237 20.70 30.39 -14.91
C GLU A 237 20.93 28.99 -14.34
N VAL A 238 19.87 28.19 -14.35
CA VAL A 238 19.93 26.74 -14.19
C VAL A 238 19.43 26.12 -15.50
N LYS A 239 20.29 25.34 -16.16
CA LYS A 239 19.95 24.61 -17.39
C LYS A 239 19.82 23.12 -17.07
N TYR A 240 18.71 22.54 -17.46
CA TYR A 240 18.49 21.10 -17.45
C TYR A 240 18.62 20.53 -18.85
N GLU A 241 19.33 19.41 -18.95
CA GLU A 241 19.30 18.52 -20.11
C GLU A 241 18.68 17.20 -19.62
N TYR A 242 17.58 16.76 -20.24
CA TYR A 242 16.78 15.66 -19.74
C TYR A 242 16.13 14.88 -20.89
N GLU A 243 15.65 13.70 -20.58
CA GLU A 243 14.92 12.83 -21.51
C GLU A 243 13.59 12.44 -20.92
N ASN A 244 12.64 12.18 -21.80
CA ASN A 244 11.39 11.53 -21.42
C ASN A 244 11.59 10.00 -21.51
N GLU A 245 11.72 9.34 -20.39
CA GLU A 245 11.75 7.88 -20.31
C GLU A 245 10.41 7.34 -19.82
N ASN A 246 9.74 6.59 -20.68
CA ASN A 246 8.60 5.78 -20.27
C ASN A 246 9.12 4.43 -19.75
N GLN A 247 9.39 4.33 -18.45
CA GLN A 247 9.70 3.05 -17.83
C GLN A 247 8.45 2.44 -17.23
N THR A 248 8.03 1.31 -17.80
CA THR A 248 6.99 0.48 -17.19
C THR A 248 7.67 -0.52 -16.26
N THR A 249 7.55 -0.31 -14.95
CA THR A 249 8.04 -1.27 -13.96
C THR A 249 6.88 -2.13 -13.48
N LEU A 250 6.98 -3.45 -13.66
CA LEU A 250 6.06 -4.42 -13.08
C LEU A 250 6.46 -4.64 -11.61
N ILE A 251 5.64 -4.14 -10.69
CA ILE A 251 5.80 -4.46 -9.28
C ILE A 251 4.89 -5.64 -8.96
N SER A 252 5.48 -6.80 -8.70
CA SER A 252 4.75 -7.95 -8.15
C SER A 252 4.79 -7.88 -6.63
N ILE A 253 3.62 -7.82 -6.00
CA ILE A 253 3.50 -7.92 -4.54
C ILE A 253 3.09 -9.35 -4.22
N ASP A 254 3.93 -10.06 -3.47
CA ASP A 254 3.55 -11.37 -2.93
C ASP A 254 2.58 -11.17 -1.76
N VAL A 255 1.30 -11.41 -2.03
CA VAL A 255 0.22 -11.30 -1.04
C VAL A 255 0.46 -12.24 0.15
N HIS A 256 1.14 -13.38 -0.05
CA HIS A 256 1.47 -14.33 1.00
C HIS A 256 2.35 -13.75 2.12
N GLU A 257 3.17 -12.74 1.84
CA GLU A 257 4.01 -12.12 2.87
C GLU A 257 3.20 -11.28 3.85
N PHE A 258 2.15 -10.63 3.38
CA PHE A 258 1.41 -9.62 4.14
C PHE A 258 0.02 -10.08 4.59
N VAL A 259 -0.63 -10.96 3.83
CA VAL A 259 -2.00 -11.40 4.09
C VAL A 259 -2.00 -12.77 4.74
N LYS A 260 -2.69 -12.87 5.88
CA LYS A 260 -2.89 -14.10 6.64
C LYS A 260 -4.10 -14.87 6.12
N ALA A 261 -5.18 -14.17 5.79
CA ALA A 261 -6.44 -14.75 5.36
C ALA A 261 -7.21 -13.83 4.42
N ILE A 262 -7.97 -14.44 3.54
CA ILE A 262 -8.96 -13.79 2.68
C ILE A 262 -10.35 -14.25 3.16
N LEU A 263 -11.16 -13.28 3.58
CA LEU A 263 -12.58 -13.50 3.96
C LEU A 263 -13.46 -12.82 2.93
N LYS A 264 -14.27 -13.62 2.20
CA LYS A 264 -15.20 -13.11 1.20
C LYS A 264 -16.64 -13.36 1.67
N ASP A 265 -17.46 -12.32 1.63
CA ASP A 265 -18.90 -12.46 1.76
C ASP A 265 -19.49 -13.05 0.48
N VAL A 266 -20.19 -14.16 0.61
CA VAL A 266 -20.71 -14.90 -0.55
C VAL A 266 -21.90 -14.20 -1.21
N MET A 267 -22.63 -13.38 -0.44
CA MET A 267 -23.84 -12.70 -0.92
C MET A 267 -23.53 -11.34 -1.56
N THR A 268 -22.68 -10.57 -0.92
CA THR A 268 -22.31 -9.22 -1.39
C THR A 268 -21.10 -9.22 -2.32
N GLY A 269 -20.27 -10.26 -2.25
CA GLY A 269 -18.98 -10.33 -2.94
C GLY A 269 -17.88 -9.49 -2.27
N GLU A 270 -18.15 -8.81 -1.15
CA GLU A 270 -17.16 -8.04 -0.40
C GLU A 270 -16.01 -8.93 0.07
N ILE A 271 -14.78 -8.47 -0.14
CA ILE A 271 -13.55 -9.17 0.26
C ILE A 271 -12.85 -8.36 1.34
N LYS A 272 -12.52 -9.02 2.45
CA LYS A 272 -11.67 -8.47 3.51
C LYS A 272 -10.35 -9.23 3.57
N LEU A 273 -9.24 -8.51 3.50
CA LEU A 273 -7.90 -9.06 3.67
C LEU A 273 -7.49 -8.91 5.13
N ILE A 274 -7.15 -10.01 5.76
CA ILE A 274 -6.64 -10.03 7.14
C ILE A 274 -5.12 -10.08 7.05
N THR A 275 -4.47 -9.02 7.51
CA THR A 275 -3.01 -8.88 7.45
C THR A 275 -2.32 -9.66 8.58
N LYS A 276 -1.09 -10.08 8.33
CA LYS A 276 -0.22 -10.58 9.40
C LYS A 276 0.17 -9.39 10.27
N THR A 277 0.00 -9.51 11.57
CA THR A 277 0.48 -8.48 12.50
C THR A 277 2.01 -8.40 12.38
N ALA A 278 2.54 -7.21 12.13
CA ALA A 278 3.99 -7.00 12.18
C ALA A 278 4.50 -7.38 13.57
N LYS A 279 5.54 -8.23 13.61
CA LYS A 279 6.20 -8.61 14.85
C LYS A 279 7.05 -7.47 15.36
#